data_48f4f4e24a936ca6e3e877986eaf2ae5
#
_entry.id   48f4f4e24a936ca6e3e877986eaf2ae5
#
_cell.length_a   1.000
_cell.length_b   1.000
_cell.length_c   1.000
_cell.angle_alpha   90.00
_cell.angle_beta   90.00
_cell.angle_gamma   90.00
#
_symmetry.space_group_name_H-M   'P 1'
#
loop_
_entity.id
_entity.type
_entity.pdbx_description
1 polymer ?
#
loop_
_entity_poly.entity_id
_entity_poly.type
_entity_poly.pdbx_seq_one_letter_code
_entity_poly.pdbx_strand_id
1 'polypeptide(L)'
;MRIALYGLPCAGKTTIFEGLTISVVHGSTELNRMASGRFSDLPDTEKTALRTRYAEQLKARTDSFISDGHYSFLDDVAFTDADGELYDVFIYLYCESDTISKRLKSSDKNRRFAELSVERIRKWQNFEIESLRAECHKRNKDFYVVKDITADELQAFIDSIENGFSSYKLAEDIANQIMHFYPQPCDIHICDGDKTIIEQDSFRVCTGGHVTHVFDGNFYTGYQAFQFTREAENLSYDTEKLSTVDLNETIFGMVADKNYVILSSGIKMLWKQLAERFALKNVIADTLISADTKSFVAKLLQEKGYTVTAYGDGKNDYYMLKQADRGYLYIGKYFSRSLRDSDLSGLSLVYDRSPYILADIDGGIADDIAICKSNSGINGAKLAAAHIRLGRKLGEVMRGFIPNINAAVIVLERGGRFFGDGVYTGFGGTFYSYNPKADELPDIQQGFAVIVDSVINTGKSVLDMVDKLKQKNPDIEIAIVSNVIQKDAVDLMQGYKVFAIRTSANSFVGSRQAMQKNGKGPDTADRLFNYID
;
A
#
# COMPACT_ATOMS: atom_id res chain seq x y z
N MET A 1 -25.80 -21.43 -7.12
CA MET A 1 -24.75 -20.57 -6.53
C MET A 1 -25.22 -20.00 -5.21
N ARG A 2 -24.34 -19.90 -4.21
CA ARG A 2 -24.63 -19.41 -2.85
C ARG A 2 -23.75 -18.21 -2.56
N ILE A 3 -24.35 -17.05 -2.36
CA ILE A 3 -23.64 -15.78 -2.16
C ILE A 3 -23.84 -15.31 -0.72
N ALA A 4 -22.75 -14.92 -0.05
CA ALA A 4 -22.81 -14.18 1.20
C ALA A 4 -22.69 -12.68 0.92
N LEU A 5 -23.63 -11.86 1.41
CA LEU A 5 -23.52 -10.41 1.44
C LEU A 5 -23.16 -9.95 2.86
N TYR A 6 -21.92 -9.60 3.10
CA TYR A 6 -21.43 -9.10 4.37
C TYR A 6 -21.31 -7.57 4.38
N GLY A 7 -21.16 -7.01 5.54
CA GLY A 7 -21.00 -5.58 5.76
C GLY A 7 -21.46 -5.19 7.16
N LEU A 8 -21.02 -4.03 7.63
CA LEU A 8 -21.35 -3.55 8.96
C LEU A 8 -22.87 -3.38 9.18
N PRO A 9 -23.34 -3.37 10.43
CA PRO A 9 -24.69 -2.90 10.74
C PRO A 9 -24.93 -1.52 10.12
N CYS A 10 -26.13 -1.31 9.59
CA CYS A 10 -26.54 -0.08 8.89
C CYS A 10 -25.79 0.24 7.57
N ALA A 11 -25.03 -0.69 7.00
CA ALA A 11 -24.39 -0.51 5.68
C ALA A 11 -25.41 -0.41 4.52
N GLY A 12 -26.64 -0.89 4.68
CA GLY A 12 -27.68 -0.82 3.65
C GLY A 12 -28.07 -2.16 3.03
N LYS A 13 -27.61 -3.29 3.57
CA LYS A 13 -27.90 -4.65 3.04
C LYS A 13 -29.38 -4.90 2.80
N THR A 14 -30.24 -4.59 3.75
CA THR A 14 -31.70 -4.82 3.62
C THR A 14 -32.30 -4.02 2.47
N THR A 15 -31.91 -2.75 2.33
CA THR A 15 -32.42 -1.89 1.24
C THR A 15 -32.02 -2.41 -0.14
N ILE A 16 -30.79 -2.92 -0.27
CA ILE A 16 -30.30 -3.45 -1.54
C ILE A 16 -31.02 -4.76 -1.92
N PHE A 17 -31.38 -5.57 -0.92
CA PHE A 17 -32.11 -6.82 -1.15
C PHE A 17 -33.52 -6.64 -1.75
N GLU A 18 -34.17 -5.51 -1.44
CA GLU A 18 -35.53 -5.23 -1.92
C GLU A 18 -35.64 -5.13 -3.47
N GLY A 19 -34.50 -4.85 -4.15
CA GLY A 19 -34.44 -4.73 -5.61
C GLY A 19 -33.79 -5.92 -6.32
N LEU A 20 -33.37 -6.99 -5.62
CA LEU A 20 -32.75 -8.15 -6.25
C LEU A 20 -33.80 -9.16 -6.76
N THR A 21 -33.47 -9.81 -7.86
CA THR A 21 -34.28 -10.90 -8.44
C THR A 21 -33.85 -12.30 -7.98
N ILE A 22 -32.60 -12.45 -7.52
CA ILE A 22 -32.11 -13.68 -6.90
C ILE A 22 -32.83 -13.95 -5.57
N SER A 23 -33.01 -15.21 -5.20
CA SER A 23 -33.61 -15.60 -3.90
C SER A 23 -32.83 -15.02 -2.73
N VAL A 24 -33.51 -14.23 -1.88
CA VAL A 24 -32.89 -13.58 -0.72
C VAL A 24 -33.19 -14.35 0.57
N VAL A 25 -32.18 -14.58 1.41
CA VAL A 25 -32.29 -15.21 2.72
C VAL A 25 -31.80 -14.26 3.79
N HIS A 26 -32.72 -13.88 4.70
CA HIS A 26 -32.37 -13.00 5.82
C HIS A 26 -31.81 -13.78 7.00
N GLY A 27 -30.49 -13.91 7.08
CA GLY A 27 -29.77 -14.71 8.07
C GLY A 27 -30.13 -14.35 9.52
N SER A 28 -30.23 -13.07 9.83
CA SER A 28 -30.61 -12.62 11.19
C SER A 28 -32.04 -13.03 11.59
N THR A 29 -32.96 -13.06 10.65
CA THR A 29 -34.35 -13.49 10.87
C THR A 29 -34.40 -15.00 11.12
N GLU A 30 -33.71 -15.78 10.30
CA GLU A 30 -33.68 -17.23 10.45
C GLU A 30 -32.99 -17.68 11.75
N LEU A 31 -31.87 -17.07 12.12
CA LEU A 31 -31.19 -17.37 13.37
C LEU A 31 -32.07 -17.05 14.59
N ASN A 32 -32.81 -15.94 14.59
CA ASN A 32 -33.76 -15.63 15.66
C ASN A 32 -34.91 -16.68 15.71
N ARG A 33 -35.41 -17.11 14.56
CA ARG A 33 -36.43 -18.16 14.49
C ARG A 33 -35.94 -19.50 15.07
N MET A 34 -34.69 -19.85 14.78
CA MET A 34 -34.07 -21.09 15.29
C MET A 34 -33.75 -21.03 16.78
N ALA A 35 -33.48 -19.84 17.30
CA ALA A 35 -33.14 -19.61 18.72
C ALA A 35 -34.34 -19.69 19.66
N SER A 36 -35.57 -19.76 19.14
CA SER A 36 -36.81 -19.68 19.97
C SER A 36 -36.85 -18.45 20.87
N GLY A 37 -36.17 -17.37 20.47
CA GLY A 37 -36.02 -16.12 21.22
C GLY A 37 -35.08 -15.15 20.50
N ARG A 38 -34.40 -14.30 21.29
CA ARG A 38 -33.38 -13.42 20.74
C ARG A 38 -32.07 -14.17 20.62
N PHE A 39 -31.60 -14.40 19.39
CA PHE A 39 -30.30 -15.00 19.11
C PHE A 39 -29.13 -14.24 19.78
N SER A 40 -29.22 -12.90 19.87
CA SER A 40 -28.22 -12.06 20.53
C SER A 40 -27.97 -12.38 21.98
N ASP A 41 -28.98 -12.90 22.67
CA ASP A 41 -28.97 -13.11 24.13
C ASP A 41 -28.44 -14.49 24.52
N LEU A 42 -28.16 -15.35 23.55
CA LEU A 42 -27.62 -16.69 23.76
C LEU A 42 -26.14 -16.64 24.14
N PRO A 43 -25.62 -17.66 24.88
CA PRO A 43 -24.18 -17.87 25.04
C PRO A 43 -23.46 -18.09 23.70
N ASP A 44 -22.19 -17.73 23.60
CA ASP A 44 -21.44 -17.79 22.34
C ASP A 44 -21.31 -19.21 21.77
N THR A 45 -21.21 -20.23 22.64
CA THR A 45 -21.24 -21.65 22.24
C THR A 45 -22.55 -22.04 21.55
N GLU A 46 -23.69 -21.56 22.05
CA GLU A 46 -24.99 -21.82 21.46
C GLU A 46 -25.19 -21.03 20.16
N LYS A 47 -24.69 -19.78 20.11
CA LYS A 47 -24.67 -18.97 18.88
C LYS A 47 -23.90 -19.67 17.76
N THR A 48 -22.71 -20.20 18.07
CA THR A 48 -21.87 -20.93 17.13
C THR A 48 -22.57 -22.20 16.64
N ALA A 49 -23.14 -23.00 17.56
CA ALA A 49 -23.88 -24.20 17.20
C ALA A 49 -25.09 -23.91 16.28
N LEU A 50 -25.83 -22.83 16.56
CA LEU A 50 -26.95 -22.42 15.72
C LEU A 50 -26.51 -21.91 14.35
N ARG A 51 -25.40 -21.19 14.23
CA ARG A 51 -24.84 -20.78 12.93
C ARG A 51 -24.42 -21.99 12.11
N THR A 52 -23.73 -22.95 12.71
CA THR A 52 -23.35 -24.19 12.03
C THR A 52 -24.58 -24.94 11.51
N ARG A 53 -25.60 -25.12 12.37
CA ARG A 53 -26.86 -25.76 11.96
C ARG A 53 -27.60 -24.99 10.87
N TYR A 54 -27.59 -23.66 10.92
CA TYR A 54 -28.16 -22.80 9.89
C TYR A 54 -27.43 -22.97 8.55
N ALA A 55 -26.11 -23.00 8.55
CA ALA A 55 -25.31 -23.26 7.37
C ALA A 55 -25.60 -24.65 6.75
N GLU A 56 -25.77 -25.68 7.58
CA GLU A 56 -26.17 -27.02 7.13
C GLU A 56 -27.55 -27.02 6.46
N GLN A 57 -28.52 -26.28 7.02
CA GLN A 57 -29.85 -26.13 6.39
C GLN A 57 -29.78 -25.43 5.02
N LEU A 58 -28.93 -24.40 4.90
CA LEU A 58 -28.73 -23.71 3.63
C LEU A 58 -27.97 -24.57 2.61
N LYS A 59 -27.07 -25.45 3.04
CA LYS A 59 -26.41 -26.42 2.14
C LYS A 59 -27.39 -27.32 1.41
N ALA A 60 -28.53 -27.64 2.02
CA ALA A 60 -29.58 -28.50 1.42
C ALA A 60 -30.38 -27.81 0.33
N ARG A 61 -30.29 -26.48 0.15
CA ARG A 61 -30.96 -25.74 -0.93
C ARG A 61 -30.28 -26.03 -2.27
N THR A 62 -31.11 -26.16 -3.30
CA THR A 62 -30.68 -26.43 -4.69
C THR A 62 -30.76 -25.18 -5.58
N ASP A 63 -31.48 -24.15 -5.17
CA ASP A 63 -31.58 -22.87 -5.85
C ASP A 63 -30.37 -21.96 -5.57
N SER A 64 -30.11 -21.01 -6.47
CA SER A 64 -29.20 -19.90 -6.22
C SER A 64 -29.82 -18.94 -5.22
N PHE A 65 -29.02 -18.46 -4.24
CA PHE A 65 -29.48 -17.49 -3.28
C PHE A 65 -28.37 -16.57 -2.80
N ILE A 66 -28.78 -15.41 -2.27
CA ILE A 66 -27.91 -14.49 -1.52
C ILE A 66 -28.40 -14.38 -0.07
N SER A 67 -27.48 -14.44 0.89
CA SER A 67 -27.81 -14.32 2.32
C SER A 67 -27.02 -13.22 2.97
N ASP A 68 -27.68 -12.43 3.85
CA ASP A 68 -26.96 -11.41 4.62
C ASP A 68 -26.23 -12.02 5.83
N GLY A 69 -25.07 -11.43 6.13
CA GLY A 69 -24.23 -11.83 7.25
C GLY A 69 -23.40 -10.68 7.83
N HIS A 70 -22.73 -10.99 8.91
CA HIS A 70 -21.71 -10.16 9.54
C HIS A 70 -20.47 -11.02 9.79
N TYR A 71 -19.31 -10.51 9.43
CA TYR A 71 -18.06 -11.19 9.76
C TYR A 71 -17.76 -11.11 11.27
N SER A 72 -17.97 -9.93 11.83
CA SER A 72 -17.75 -9.68 13.25
C SER A 72 -18.77 -8.69 13.86
N PHE A 73 -18.76 -8.59 15.16
CA PHE A 73 -19.40 -7.52 15.91
C PHE A 73 -18.33 -6.85 16.78
N LEU A 74 -17.58 -5.90 16.19
CA LEU A 74 -16.34 -5.34 16.73
C LEU A 74 -15.26 -6.42 16.86
N ASP A 75 -14.88 -6.73 18.10
CA ASP A 75 -13.81 -7.68 18.39
C ASP A 75 -14.32 -9.15 18.42
N ASP A 76 -15.64 -9.36 18.38
CA ASP A 76 -16.27 -10.69 18.38
C ASP A 76 -16.47 -11.21 16.96
N VAL A 77 -15.66 -12.17 16.52
CA VAL A 77 -15.79 -12.81 15.21
C VAL A 77 -17.02 -13.71 15.17
N ALA A 78 -17.93 -13.41 14.25
CA ALA A 78 -19.17 -14.16 14.04
C ALA A 78 -19.06 -15.20 12.92
N PHE A 79 -18.10 -15.03 12.01
CA PHE A 79 -17.81 -15.95 10.93
C PHE A 79 -17.36 -17.32 11.45
N THR A 80 -17.86 -18.39 10.87
CA THR A 80 -17.53 -19.78 11.23
C THR A 80 -16.94 -20.51 10.02
N ASP A 81 -16.26 -21.63 10.26
CA ASP A 81 -15.80 -22.50 9.17
C ASP A 81 -16.98 -23.03 8.32
N ALA A 82 -18.15 -23.22 8.94
CA ALA A 82 -19.37 -23.62 8.22
C ALA A 82 -19.83 -22.56 7.21
N ASP A 83 -19.70 -21.26 7.56
CA ASP A 83 -19.97 -20.16 6.61
C ASP A 83 -18.94 -20.18 5.47
N GLY A 84 -17.66 -20.37 5.81
CA GLY A 84 -16.58 -20.48 4.84
C GLY A 84 -16.75 -21.62 3.84
N GLU A 85 -17.35 -22.72 4.24
CA GLU A 85 -17.65 -23.87 3.38
C GLU A 85 -18.96 -23.72 2.59
N LEU A 86 -19.96 -23.05 3.17
CA LEU A 86 -21.29 -22.92 2.60
C LEU A 86 -21.30 -22.11 1.32
N TYR A 87 -20.78 -20.87 1.40
CA TYR A 87 -20.89 -19.91 0.33
C TYR A 87 -19.83 -20.14 -0.75
N ASP A 88 -20.23 -19.97 -2.00
CA ASP A 88 -19.37 -20.06 -3.17
C ASP A 88 -18.63 -18.72 -3.40
N VAL A 89 -19.30 -17.60 -3.11
CA VAL A 89 -18.85 -16.22 -3.34
C VAL A 89 -19.18 -15.36 -2.14
N PHE A 90 -18.27 -14.45 -1.78
CA PHE A 90 -18.45 -13.47 -0.73
C PHE A 90 -18.41 -12.05 -1.29
N ILE A 91 -19.45 -11.28 -1.02
CA ILE A 91 -19.55 -9.86 -1.38
C ILE A 91 -19.59 -9.04 -0.08
N TYR A 92 -18.75 -8.03 0.02
CA TYR A 92 -18.75 -7.10 1.13
C TYR A 92 -19.33 -5.75 0.69
N LEU A 93 -20.44 -5.35 1.28
CA LEU A 93 -21.07 -4.06 1.05
C LEU A 93 -20.38 -3.01 1.91
N TYR A 94 -19.52 -2.21 1.28
CA TYR A 94 -18.84 -1.08 1.91
C TYR A 94 -19.76 0.14 1.96
N CYS A 95 -19.74 0.84 3.08
CA CYS A 95 -20.42 2.13 3.24
C CYS A 95 -19.50 3.07 4.02
N GLU A 96 -19.45 4.34 3.66
CA GLU A 96 -18.59 5.32 4.34
C GLU A 96 -18.84 5.36 5.84
N SER A 97 -17.75 5.35 6.64
CA SER A 97 -17.82 5.26 8.10
C SER A 97 -18.62 6.40 8.75
N ASP A 98 -18.60 7.60 8.16
CA ASP A 98 -19.42 8.73 8.58
C ASP A 98 -20.92 8.47 8.39
N THR A 99 -21.28 7.85 7.26
CA THR A 99 -22.66 7.46 6.96
C THR A 99 -23.14 6.38 7.91
N ILE A 100 -22.32 5.36 8.17
CA ILE A 100 -22.62 4.31 9.16
C ILE A 100 -22.81 4.93 10.55
N SER A 101 -21.91 5.83 10.98
CA SER A 101 -22.01 6.50 12.29
C SER A 101 -23.34 7.25 12.45
N LYS A 102 -23.77 8.01 11.42
CA LYS A 102 -25.06 8.70 11.42
C LYS A 102 -26.25 7.73 11.54
N ARG A 103 -26.24 6.65 10.76
CA ARG A 103 -27.30 5.64 10.76
C ARG A 103 -27.35 4.83 12.05
N LEU A 104 -26.22 4.53 12.68
CA LEU A 104 -26.15 3.83 13.98
C LEU A 104 -26.79 4.66 15.10
N LYS A 105 -26.57 5.98 15.12
CA LYS A 105 -27.17 6.90 16.11
C LYS A 105 -28.70 6.96 16.02
N SER A 106 -29.26 6.75 14.83
CA SER A 106 -30.72 6.73 14.61
C SER A 106 -31.35 5.34 14.65
N SER A 107 -30.56 4.27 14.89
CA SER A 107 -31.03 2.88 14.84
C SER A 107 -31.25 2.32 16.25
N ASP A 108 -32.50 2.09 16.64
CA ASP A 108 -32.82 1.43 17.91
C ASP A 108 -32.25 0.02 18.01
N LYS A 109 -32.28 -0.74 16.90
CA LYS A 109 -31.74 -2.11 16.82
C LYS A 109 -30.24 -2.17 17.09
N ASN A 110 -29.50 -1.14 16.71
CA ASN A 110 -28.03 -1.11 16.80
C ASN A 110 -27.51 -0.11 17.85
N ARG A 111 -28.35 0.28 18.82
CA ARG A 111 -28.06 1.30 19.82
C ARG A 111 -26.75 1.09 20.58
N ARG A 112 -26.31 -0.17 20.75
CA ARG A 112 -25.04 -0.52 21.39
C ARG A 112 -23.80 0.00 20.65
N PHE A 113 -23.94 0.35 19.39
CA PHE A 113 -22.85 0.89 18.53
C PHE A 113 -22.97 2.40 18.28
N ALA A 114 -23.99 3.07 18.81
CA ALA A 114 -24.29 4.47 18.52
C ALA A 114 -23.17 5.45 18.94
N GLU A 115 -22.41 5.10 19.99
CA GLU A 115 -21.33 5.93 20.54
C GLU A 115 -19.97 5.67 19.90
N LEU A 116 -19.88 4.78 18.91
CA LEU A 116 -18.61 4.51 18.23
C LEU A 116 -18.14 5.73 17.43
N SER A 117 -16.85 6.06 17.57
CA SER A 117 -16.22 7.08 16.73
C SER A 117 -16.12 6.60 15.28
N VAL A 118 -16.12 7.54 14.34
CA VAL A 118 -15.93 7.26 12.90
C VAL A 118 -14.65 6.46 12.65
N GLU A 119 -13.57 6.79 13.37
CA GLU A 119 -12.30 6.06 13.26
C GLU A 119 -12.42 4.61 13.74
N ARG A 120 -13.16 4.35 14.84
CA ARG A 120 -13.38 2.97 15.32
C ARG A 120 -14.22 2.17 14.34
N ILE A 121 -15.24 2.78 13.72
CA ILE A 121 -16.06 2.17 12.68
C ILE A 121 -15.18 1.82 11.47
N ARG A 122 -14.33 2.74 11.02
CA ARG A 122 -13.39 2.50 9.90
C ARG A 122 -12.44 1.35 10.20
N LYS A 123 -11.85 1.30 11.40
CA LYS A 123 -10.98 0.19 11.82
C LYS A 123 -11.73 -1.14 11.84
N TRP A 124 -12.95 -1.16 12.34
CA TRP A 124 -13.79 -2.36 12.34
C TRP A 124 -14.09 -2.83 10.90
N GLN A 125 -14.46 -1.92 10.02
CA GLN A 125 -14.76 -2.24 8.62
C GLN A 125 -13.53 -2.77 7.88
N ASN A 126 -12.36 -2.14 8.06
CA ASN A 126 -11.11 -2.62 7.47
C ASN A 126 -10.73 -4.00 8.01
N PHE A 127 -10.91 -4.24 9.30
CA PHE A 127 -10.69 -5.56 9.90
C PHE A 127 -11.59 -6.63 9.26
N GLU A 128 -12.89 -6.36 9.07
CA GLU A 128 -13.80 -7.31 8.41
C GLU A 128 -13.37 -7.59 6.97
N ILE A 129 -13.04 -6.57 6.20
CA ILE A 129 -12.64 -6.70 4.79
C ILE A 129 -11.37 -7.55 4.65
N GLU A 130 -10.32 -7.20 5.39
CA GLU A 130 -9.04 -7.90 5.28
C GLU A 130 -9.12 -9.33 5.81
N SER A 131 -9.84 -9.55 6.91
CA SER A 131 -10.02 -10.90 7.47
C SER A 131 -10.86 -11.79 6.56
N LEU A 132 -11.98 -11.28 6.03
CA LEU A 132 -12.84 -12.05 5.11
C LEU A 132 -12.11 -12.35 3.80
N ARG A 133 -11.32 -11.41 3.27
CA ARG A 133 -10.45 -11.64 2.11
C ARG A 133 -9.49 -12.79 2.37
N ALA A 134 -8.80 -12.77 3.52
CA ALA A 134 -7.85 -13.82 3.91
C ALA A 134 -8.53 -15.20 4.02
N GLU A 135 -9.73 -15.26 4.62
CA GLU A 135 -10.50 -16.49 4.72
C GLU A 135 -10.95 -17.01 3.34
N CYS A 136 -11.37 -16.13 2.44
CA CYS A 136 -11.74 -16.49 1.07
C CYS A 136 -10.52 -16.97 0.27
N HIS A 137 -9.39 -16.26 0.36
CA HIS A 137 -8.14 -16.63 -0.31
C HIS A 137 -7.63 -18.02 0.17
N LYS A 138 -7.67 -18.27 1.47
CA LYS A 138 -7.33 -19.59 2.04
C LYS A 138 -8.16 -20.72 1.44
N ARG A 139 -9.45 -20.48 1.16
CA ARG A 139 -10.42 -21.47 0.68
C ARG A 139 -10.61 -21.49 -0.84
N ASN A 140 -9.81 -20.72 -1.59
CA ASN A 140 -9.94 -20.57 -3.04
C ASN A 140 -11.33 -20.07 -3.48
N LYS A 141 -11.86 -19.08 -2.76
CA LYS A 141 -13.17 -18.49 -3.00
C LYS A 141 -13.07 -17.05 -3.42
N ASP A 142 -13.98 -16.63 -4.27
CA ASP A 142 -14.07 -15.24 -4.73
C ASP A 142 -14.54 -14.33 -3.60
N PHE A 143 -13.88 -13.16 -3.51
CA PHE A 143 -14.20 -12.08 -2.60
C PHE A 143 -14.29 -10.76 -3.36
N TYR A 144 -15.38 -10.04 -3.18
CA TYR A 144 -15.62 -8.77 -3.86
C TYR A 144 -16.05 -7.69 -2.87
N VAL A 145 -15.52 -6.48 -3.01
CA VAL A 145 -15.99 -5.31 -2.27
C VAL A 145 -16.80 -4.42 -3.21
N VAL A 146 -18.03 -4.14 -2.83
CA VAL A 146 -18.92 -3.24 -3.58
C VAL A 146 -19.19 -1.99 -2.75
N LYS A 147 -19.12 -0.83 -3.40
CA LYS A 147 -19.30 0.49 -2.78
C LYS A 147 -20.28 1.31 -3.62
N ASP A 148 -21.16 2.07 -2.96
CA ASP A 148 -22.11 3.00 -3.61
C ASP A 148 -22.89 2.36 -4.78
N ILE A 149 -23.30 1.09 -4.58
CA ILE A 149 -23.94 0.26 -5.58
C ILE A 149 -25.47 0.29 -5.44
N THR A 150 -26.18 0.32 -6.55
CA THR A 150 -27.63 0.12 -6.64
C THR A 150 -27.99 -1.37 -6.67
N ALA A 151 -29.26 -1.71 -6.43
CA ALA A 151 -29.73 -3.10 -6.53
C ALA A 151 -29.59 -3.65 -7.96
N ASP A 152 -29.88 -2.83 -8.98
CA ASP A 152 -29.77 -3.23 -10.40
C ASP A 152 -28.31 -3.51 -10.79
N GLU A 153 -27.37 -2.67 -10.32
CA GLU A 153 -25.94 -2.89 -10.57
C GLU A 153 -25.43 -4.15 -9.86
N LEU A 154 -25.88 -4.38 -8.61
CA LEU A 154 -25.51 -5.59 -7.88
C LEU A 154 -26.10 -6.83 -8.56
N GLN A 155 -27.37 -6.77 -9.02
CA GLN A 155 -27.97 -7.87 -9.77
C GLN A 155 -27.19 -8.16 -11.06
N ALA A 156 -26.86 -7.12 -11.83
CA ALA A 156 -26.06 -7.30 -13.05
C ALA A 156 -24.67 -7.92 -12.77
N PHE A 157 -24.08 -7.60 -11.62
CA PHE A 157 -22.83 -8.22 -11.21
C PHE A 157 -23.02 -9.68 -10.78
N ILE A 158 -24.09 -9.99 -10.04
CA ILE A 158 -24.48 -11.36 -9.68
C ILE A 158 -24.70 -12.19 -10.94
N ASP A 159 -25.41 -11.64 -11.92
CA ASP A 159 -25.66 -12.31 -13.22
C ASP A 159 -24.33 -12.61 -13.94
N SER A 160 -23.35 -11.70 -13.87
CA SER A 160 -22.03 -11.95 -14.44
C SER A 160 -21.28 -13.10 -13.76
N ILE A 161 -21.41 -13.23 -12.43
CA ILE A 161 -20.83 -14.33 -11.66
C ILE A 161 -21.53 -15.66 -12.04
N GLU A 162 -22.87 -15.66 -12.16
CA GLU A 162 -23.63 -16.83 -12.62
C GLU A 162 -23.23 -17.27 -14.04
N ASN A 163 -22.86 -16.30 -14.89
CA ASN A 163 -22.32 -16.52 -16.23
C ASN A 163 -20.83 -16.87 -16.27
N GLY A 164 -20.22 -17.09 -15.11
CA GLY A 164 -18.87 -17.63 -14.99
C GLY A 164 -17.76 -16.65 -14.65
N PHE A 165 -18.09 -15.36 -14.39
CA PHE A 165 -17.08 -14.41 -13.89
C PHE A 165 -16.56 -14.87 -12.52
N SER A 166 -15.24 -15.03 -12.40
CA SER A 166 -14.56 -15.43 -11.17
C SER A 166 -13.09 -15.03 -11.22
N SER A 167 -12.63 -14.34 -10.20
CA SER A 167 -11.20 -13.97 -10.05
C SER A 167 -10.33 -15.21 -9.85
N TYR A 168 -10.84 -16.22 -9.14
CA TYR A 168 -10.11 -17.46 -8.90
C TYR A 168 -9.97 -18.29 -10.19
N LYS A 169 -11.06 -18.49 -10.96
CA LYS A 169 -10.99 -19.21 -12.26
C LYS A 169 -10.08 -18.51 -13.26
N LEU A 170 -10.14 -17.18 -13.34
CA LEU A 170 -9.22 -16.40 -14.17
C LEU A 170 -7.77 -16.62 -13.73
N ALA A 171 -7.51 -16.70 -12.43
CA ALA A 171 -6.18 -17.01 -11.91
C ALA A 171 -5.72 -18.44 -12.25
N GLU A 172 -6.63 -19.44 -12.26
CA GLU A 172 -6.32 -20.80 -12.72
C GLU A 172 -5.92 -20.81 -14.19
N ASP A 173 -6.66 -20.10 -15.05
CA ASP A 173 -6.35 -20.01 -16.49
C ASP A 173 -4.99 -19.33 -16.72
N ILE A 174 -4.70 -18.25 -15.99
CA ILE A 174 -3.41 -17.54 -16.05
C ILE A 174 -2.27 -18.44 -15.54
N ALA A 175 -2.45 -19.12 -14.41
CA ALA A 175 -1.45 -20.03 -13.87
C ALA A 175 -1.15 -21.18 -14.86
N ASN A 176 -2.19 -21.75 -15.49
CA ASN A 176 -2.03 -22.76 -16.53
C ASN A 176 -1.26 -22.22 -17.76
N GLN A 177 -1.53 -20.97 -18.16
CA GLN A 177 -0.76 -20.32 -19.25
C GLN A 177 0.70 -20.11 -18.86
N ILE A 178 0.99 -19.71 -17.61
CA ILE A 178 2.37 -19.57 -17.11
C ILE A 178 3.08 -20.94 -17.10
N MET A 179 2.41 -21.98 -16.63
CA MET A 179 2.94 -23.34 -16.65
C MET A 179 3.15 -23.87 -18.08
N HIS A 180 2.41 -23.38 -19.06
CA HIS A 180 2.70 -23.67 -20.47
C HIS A 180 3.99 -23.00 -20.95
N PHE A 181 4.28 -21.77 -20.52
CA PHE A 181 5.55 -21.11 -20.82
C PHE A 181 6.74 -21.80 -20.13
N TYR A 182 6.53 -22.30 -18.90
CA TYR A 182 7.54 -22.91 -18.06
C TYR A 182 7.03 -24.25 -17.51
N PRO A 183 7.12 -25.36 -18.30
CA PRO A 183 6.47 -26.62 -17.97
C PRO A 183 7.04 -27.36 -16.73
N GLN A 184 8.22 -26.98 -16.28
CA GLN A 184 8.83 -27.56 -15.08
C GLN A 184 8.89 -26.52 -13.97
N PRO A 185 8.59 -26.89 -12.71
CA PRO A 185 8.75 -26.01 -11.57
C PRO A 185 10.13 -25.35 -11.52
N CYS A 186 10.15 -24.03 -11.42
CA CYS A 186 11.35 -23.21 -11.41
C CYS A 186 11.11 -21.94 -10.60
N ASP A 187 12.12 -21.08 -10.52
CA ASP A 187 11.96 -19.72 -9.99
C ASP A 187 11.30 -18.85 -11.05
N ILE A 188 10.10 -18.35 -10.75
CA ILE A 188 9.29 -17.51 -11.64
C ILE A 188 9.20 -16.10 -11.08
N HIS A 189 9.50 -15.10 -11.93
CA HIS A 189 9.39 -13.69 -11.63
C HIS A 189 8.10 -13.12 -12.24
N ILE A 190 7.13 -12.75 -11.42
CA ILE A 190 5.87 -12.13 -11.87
C ILE A 190 5.97 -10.62 -11.68
N CYS A 191 5.90 -9.87 -12.77
CA CYS A 191 6.00 -8.42 -12.75
C CYS A 191 4.65 -7.79 -13.11
N ASP A 192 4.21 -6.82 -12.32
CA ASP A 192 3.16 -5.93 -12.78
C ASP A 192 3.63 -5.11 -13.98
N GLY A 193 2.68 -4.58 -14.73
CA GLY A 193 2.93 -3.84 -15.95
C GLY A 193 3.18 -2.35 -15.73
N ASP A 194 2.09 -1.59 -15.65
CA ASP A 194 2.08 -0.13 -15.56
C ASP A 194 2.74 0.35 -14.26
N LYS A 195 3.64 1.34 -14.34
CA LYS A 195 4.43 1.88 -13.23
C LYS A 195 5.38 0.87 -12.54
N THR A 196 5.50 -0.34 -13.10
CA THR A 196 6.44 -1.36 -12.63
C THR A 196 7.43 -1.73 -13.73
N ILE A 197 7.03 -2.46 -14.78
CA ILE A 197 7.89 -2.77 -15.94
C ILE A 197 8.05 -1.57 -16.86
N ILE A 198 7.04 -0.73 -16.97
CA ILE A 198 7.11 0.59 -17.62
C ILE A 198 6.93 1.70 -16.58
N GLU A 199 7.54 2.86 -16.87
CA GLU A 199 7.53 4.02 -15.96
C GLU A 199 6.15 4.66 -15.82
N GLN A 200 5.34 4.66 -16.90
CA GLN A 200 4.07 5.36 -17.00
C GLN A 200 2.88 4.40 -16.82
N ASP A 201 1.70 5.00 -16.74
CA ASP A 201 0.41 4.35 -16.78
C ASP A 201 -0.08 4.38 -18.23
N SER A 202 -0.03 3.22 -18.92
CA SER A 202 -0.33 3.12 -20.36
C SER A 202 -1.78 3.52 -20.68
N PHE A 203 -2.73 3.18 -19.83
CA PHE A 203 -4.13 3.58 -19.97
C PHE A 203 -4.25 5.10 -19.95
N ARG A 204 -3.67 5.75 -18.95
CA ARG A 204 -3.73 7.21 -18.78
C ARG A 204 -3.02 7.96 -19.91
N VAL A 205 -1.89 7.43 -20.38
CA VAL A 205 -1.14 8.00 -21.52
C VAL A 205 -2.00 7.97 -22.77
N CYS A 206 -2.58 6.82 -23.12
CA CYS A 206 -3.33 6.62 -24.36
C CYS A 206 -4.74 7.22 -24.35
N THR A 207 -5.33 7.49 -23.17
CA THR A 207 -6.64 8.15 -23.06
C THR A 207 -6.54 9.68 -22.88
N GLY A 208 -5.34 10.24 -23.01
CA GLY A 208 -5.15 11.70 -22.88
C GLY A 208 -5.29 12.20 -21.45
N GLY A 209 -5.01 11.35 -20.46
CA GLY A 209 -5.04 11.72 -19.04
C GLY A 209 -6.36 11.39 -18.34
N HIS A 210 -7.21 10.55 -18.94
CA HIS A 210 -8.46 10.10 -18.30
C HIS A 210 -8.18 9.53 -16.90
N VAL A 211 -9.03 9.90 -15.94
CA VAL A 211 -8.94 9.43 -14.54
C VAL A 211 -10.17 8.59 -14.27
N THR A 212 -9.98 7.30 -14.04
CA THR A 212 -11.04 6.44 -13.56
C THR A 212 -11.29 6.63 -12.07
N HIS A 213 -12.56 6.59 -11.67
CA HIS A 213 -13.01 6.64 -10.27
C HIS A 213 -13.37 5.25 -9.71
N VAL A 214 -13.24 4.22 -10.52
CA VAL A 214 -13.58 2.84 -10.15
C VAL A 214 -12.80 2.36 -8.93
N PHE A 215 -11.57 2.83 -8.77
CA PHE A 215 -10.68 2.45 -7.65
C PHE A 215 -10.72 3.43 -6.47
N ASP A 216 -11.64 4.38 -6.46
CA ASP A 216 -11.84 5.27 -5.31
C ASP A 216 -12.25 4.45 -4.08
N GLY A 217 -11.51 4.65 -2.97
CA GLY A 217 -11.64 3.81 -1.76
C GLY A 217 -10.58 2.72 -1.63
N ASN A 218 -9.65 2.61 -2.60
CA ASN A 218 -8.54 1.65 -2.60
C ASN A 218 -8.97 0.17 -2.61
N PHE A 219 -10.10 -0.13 -3.22
CA PHE A 219 -10.52 -1.49 -3.51
C PHE A 219 -10.07 -1.88 -4.93
N TYR A 220 -9.47 -3.05 -5.04
CA TYR A 220 -8.93 -3.62 -6.27
C TYR A 220 -9.39 -5.07 -6.44
N THR A 221 -10.64 -5.36 -6.04
CA THR A 221 -11.24 -6.69 -6.18
C THR A 221 -11.74 -6.93 -7.60
N GLY A 222 -12.18 -8.12 -7.90
CA GLY A 222 -12.76 -8.45 -9.20
C GLY A 222 -13.96 -7.58 -9.59
N TYR A 223 -14.71 -7.03 -8.62
CA TYR A 223 -15.78 -6.08 -8.92
C TYR A 223 -15.26 -4.78 -9.55
N GLN A 224 -14.17 -4.21 -9.01
CA GLN A 224 -13.58 -3.02 -9.62
C GLN A 224 -12.98 -3.33 -10.99
N ALA A 225 -12.37 -4.49 -11.17
CA ALA A 225 -11.88 -4.94 -12.47
C ALA A 225 -13.03 -5.08 -13.49
N PHE A 226 -14.15 -5.63 -13.09
CA PHE A 226 -15.37 -5.71 -13.90
C PHE A 226 -15.91 -4.32 -14.31
N GLN A 227 -15.98 -3.38 -13.36
CA GLN A 227 -16.40 -2.00 -13.66
C GLN A 227 -15.41 -1.28 -14.58
N PHE A 228 -14.10 -1.45 -14.33
CA PHE A 228 -13.06 -0.87 -15.15
C PHE A 228 -13.10 -1.38 -16.58
N THR A 229 -13.35 -2.68 -16.78
CA THR A 229 -13.53 -3.27 -18.12
C THR A 229 -14.65 -2.58 -18.90
N ARG A 230 -15.80 -2.39 -18.25
CA ARG A 230 -16.95 -1.70 -18.88
C ARG A 230 -16.67 -0.23 -19.20
N GLU A 231 -15.93 0.46 -18.34
CA GLU A 231 -15.49 1.84 -18.60
C GLU A 231 -14.52 1.87 -19.78
N ALA A 232 -13.51 1.00 -19.77
CA ALA A 232 -12.47 0.92 -20.77
C ALA A 232 -13.00 0.60 -22.18
N GLU A 233 -14.04 -0.22 -22.30
CA GLU A 233 -14.68 -0.55 -23.57
C GLU A 233 -15.35 0.65 -24.27
N ASN A 234 -15.70 1.69 -23.51
CA ASN A 234 -16.35 2.89 -24.00
C ASN A 234 -15.36 4.04 -24.31
N LEU A 235 -14.06 3.81 -24.17
CA LEU A 235 -13.03 4.82 -24.39
C LEU A 235 -12.27 4.61 -25.72
N SER A 236 -11.76 5.70 -26.27
CA SER A 236 -10.85 5.67 -27.40
C SER A 236 -9.39 5.78 -26.94
N TYR A 237 -8.50 5.09 -27.63
CA TYR A 237 -7.07 5.00 -27.28
C TYR A 237 -6.19 5.56 -28.40
N ASP A 238 -5.45 6.59 -28.09
CA ASP A 238 -4.39 7.13 -28.95
C ASP A 238 -3.11 6.29 -28.77
N THR A 239 -2.97 5.25 -29.58
CA THR A 239 -1.84 4.31 -29.46
C THR A 239 -0.50 4.89 -29.92
N GLU A 240 -0.48 6.02 -30.66
CA GLU A 240 0.78 6.70 -31.05
C GLU A 240 1.51 7.21 -29.79
N LYS A 241 0.78 7.55 -28.74
CA LYS A 241 1.36 7.96 -27.46
C LYS A 241 2.14 6.86 -26.73
N LEU A 242 1.98 5.60 -27.10
CA LEU A 242 2.84 4.53 -26.57
C LEU A 242 4.33 4.75 -26.92
N SER A 243 4.63 5.57 -27.95
CA SER A 243 5.99 5.99 -28.25
C SER A 243 6.67 6.80 -27.13
N THR A 244 5.88 7.44 -26.26
CA THR A 244 6.37 8.24 -25.12
C THR A 244 6.51 7.45 -23.82
N VAL A 245 6.14 6.18 -23.82
CA VAL A 245 6.27 5.29 -22.66
C VAL A 245 7.72 4.78 -22.58
N ASP A 246 8.29 4.78 -21.39
CA ASP A 246 9.66 4.33 -21.14
C ASP A 246 9.65 2.97 -20.38
N LEU A 247 10.64 2.14 -20.72
CA LEU A 247 10.91 0.92 -19.95
C LEU A 247 11.53 1.30 -18.60
N ASN A 248 11.11 0.64 -17.55
CA ASN A 248 11.75 0.78 -16.23
C ASN A 248 13.02 -0.07 -16.19
N GLU A 249 14.15 0.53 -16.47
CA GLU A 249 15.45 -0.13 -16.54
C GLU A 249 15.84 -0.80 -15.20
N THR A 250 15.41 -0.25 -14.07
CA THR A 250 15.70 -0.82 -12.73
C THR A 250 15.01 -2.17 -12.57
N ILE A 251 13.70 -2.24 -12.77
CA ILE A 251 12.95 -3.51 -12.63
C ILE A 251 13.27 -4.45 -13.77
N PHE A 252 13.35 -3.96 -15.01
CA PHE A 252 13.67 -4.81 -16.14
C PHE A 252 15.06 -5.44 -15.99
N GLY A 253 16.05 -4.68 -15.51
CA GLY A 253 17.39 -5.20 -15.22
C GLY A 253 17.42 -6.31 -14.16
N MET A 254 16.44 -6.35 -13.24
CA MET A 254 16.33 -7.41 -12.25
C MET A 254 15.75 -8.72 -12.81
N VAL A 255 15.01 -8.67 -13.92
CA VAL A 255 14.24 -9.80 -14.43
C VAL A 255 14.59 -10.26 -15.84
N ALA A 256 15.29 -9.46 -16.64
CA ALA A 256 15.55 -9.70 -18.05
C ALA A 256 16.23 -11.05 -18.34
N ASP A 257 17.08 -11.52 -17.43
CA ASP A 257 17.81 -12.80 -17.51
C ASP A 257 17.13 -13.96 -16.77
N LYS A 258 15.93 -13.72 -16.21
CA LYS A 258 15.15 -14.68 -15.39
C LYS A 258 13.98 -15.28 -16.19
N ASN A 259 13.35 -16.29 -15.60
CA ASN A 259 12.04 -16.78 -16.05
C ASN A 259 10.97 -15.77 -15.57
N TYR A 260 10.59 -14.83 -16.42
CA TYR A 260 9.64 -13.81 -16.02
C TYR A 260 8.33 -13.85 -16.82
N VAL A 261 7.28 -13.32 -16.21
CA VAL A 261 5.97 -13.08 -16.81
C VAL A 261 5.52 -11.68 -16.41
N ILE A 262 5.01 -10.92 -17.36
CA ILE A 262 4.34 -9.65 -17.06
C ILE A 262 2.85 -9.94 -16.91
N LEU A 263 2.30 -9.59 -15.75
CA LEU A 263 0.90 -9.81 -15.38
C LEU A 263 0.23 -8.47 -15.12
N SER A 264 -0.41 -7.90 -16.12
CA SER A 264 -0.97 -6.56 -16.07
C SER A 264 -2.49 -6.55 -16.04
N SER A 265 -3.05 -5.65 -15.22
CA SER A 265 -4.48 -5.29 -15.23
C SER A 265 -4.84 -4.28 -16.34
N GLY A 266 -3.90 -3.99 -17.23
CA GLY A 266 -4.03 -3.01 -18.29
C GLY A 266 -4.75 -3.53 -19.54
N ILE A 267 -4.95 -2.61 -20.50
CA ILE A 267 -5.64 -2.88 -21.76
C ILE A 267 -4.80 -3.82 -22.62
N LYS A 268 -5.33 -4.99 -22.95
CA LYS A 268 -4.66 -6.03 -23.72
C LYS A 268 -4.08 -5.53 -25.04
N MET A 269 -4.79 -4.68 -25.78
CA MET A 269 -4.33 -4.11 -27.04
C MET A 269 -3.09 -3.22 -26.87
N LEU A 270 -3.06 -2.40 -25.81
CA LEU A 270 -1.91 -1.51 -25.52
C LEU A 270 -0.69 -2.34 -25.10
N TRP A 271 -0.90 -3.33 -24.24
CA TRP A 271 0.17 -4.21 -23.78
C TRP A 271 0.75 -5.10 -24.87
N LYS A 272 -0.04 -5.48 -25.87
CA LYS A 272 0.49 -6.15 -27.08
C LYS A 272 1.50 -5.26 -27.81
N GLN A 273 1.19 -3.98 -28.04
CA GLN A 273 2.09 -3.06 -28.72
C GLN A 273 3.34 -2.73 -27.88
N LEU A 274 3.19 -2.57 -26.55
CA LEU A 274 4.33 -2.38 -25.64
C LEU A 274 5.25 -3.61 -25.64
N ALA A 275 4.69 -4.81 -25.64
CA ALA A 275 5.46 -6.05 -25.72
C ALA A 275 6.30 -6.12 -27.01
N GLU A 276 5.71 -5.77 -28.16
CA GLU A 276 6.43 -5.69 -29.45
C GLU A 276 7.51 -4.61 -29.40
N ARG A 277 7.21 -3.42 -28.90
CA ARG A 277 8.14 -2.29 -28.84
C ARG A 277 9.38 -2.57 -27.98
N PHE A 278 9.19 -3.16 -26.81
CA PHE A 278 10.28 -3.43 -25.85
C PHE A 278 10.81 -4.87 -25.93
N ALA A 279 10.36 -5.67 -26.92
CA ALA A 279 10.69 -7.08 -27.05
C ALA A 279 10.45 -7.89 -25.76
N LEU A 280 9.35 -7.57 -25.04
CA LEU A 280 8.98 -8.26 -23.81
C LEU A 280 8.38 -9.64 -24.13
N LYS A 281 8.71 -10.62 -23.29
CA LYS A 281 8.24 -12.00 -23.43
C LYS A 281 7.16 -12.28 -22.38
N ASN A 282 6.27 -13.24 -22.69
CA ASN A 282 5.31 -13.80 -21.74
C ASN A 282 4.44 -12.71 -21.08
N VAL A 283 3.82 -11.85 -21.88
CA VAL A 283 2.93 -10.80 -21.40
C VAL A 283 1.50 -11.31 -21.34
N ILE A 284 0.88 -11.26 -20.17
CA ILE A 284 -0.51 -11.55 -19.91
C ILE A 284 -1.16 -10.27 -19.42
N ALA A 285 -2.06 -9.71 -20.21
CA ALA A 285 -2.77 -8.48 -19.88
C ALA A 285 -4.27 -8.64 -20.11
N ASP A 286 -5.05 -8.29 -19.10
CA ASP A 286 -6.51 -8.28 -19.15
C ASP A 286 -7.07 -7.33 -18.08
N THR A 287 -8.07 -6.54 -18.43
CA THR A 287 -8.71 -5.59 -17.49
C THR A 287 -9.45 -6.27 -16.35
N LEU A 288 -9.79 -7.55 -16.49
CA LEU A 288 -10.40 -8.36 -15.43
C LEU A 288 -9.40 -8.87 -14.37
N ILE A 289 -8.10 -8.72 -14.60
CA ILE A 289 -7.06 -9.10 -13.62
C ILE A 289 -7.12 -8.14 -12.43
N SER A 290 -7.57 -8.65 -11.29
CA SER A 290 -7.67 -7.92 -10.03
C SER A 290 -6.49 -8.23 -9.09
N ALA A 291 -6.42 -7.53 -7.97
CA ALA A 291 -5.45 -7.83 -6.92
C ALA A 291 -5.60 -9.27 -6.38
N ASP A 292 -6.85 -9.74 -6.25
CA ASP A 292 -7.13 -11.10 -5.81
C ASP A 292 -6.71 -12.12 -6.87
N THR A 293 -6.97 -11.84 -8.16
CA THR A 293 -6.50 -12.67 -9.29
C THR A 293 -4.98 -12.83 -9.25
N LYS A 294 -4.22 -11.72 -9.13
CA LYS A 294 -2.75 -11.75 -9.05
C LYS A 294 -2.26 -12.57 -7.85
N SER A 295 -2.90 -12.43 -6.70
CA SER A 295 -2.57 -13.17 -5.49
C SER A 295 -2.83 -14.68 -5.65
N PHE A 296 -3.96 -15.06 -6.24
CA PHE A 296 -4.28 -16.45 -6.54
C PHE A 296 -3.30 -17.07 -7.55
N VAL A 297 -2.86 -16.32 -8.57
CA VAL A 297 -1.84 -16.80 -9.52
C VAL A 297 -0.56 -17.19 -8.78
N ALA A 298 -0.07 -16.33 -7.88
CA ALA A 298 1.12 -16.63 -7.08
C ALA A 298 0.93 -17.90 -6.24
N LYS A 299 -0.21 -18.01 -5.53
CA LYS A 299 -0.56 -19.17 -4.71
C LYS A 299 -0.62 -20.47 -5.52
N LEU A 300 -1.32 -20.46 -6.66
CA LEU A 300 -1.49 -21.64 -7.51
C LEU A 300 -0.16 -22.13 -8.08
N LEU A 301 0.74 -21.23 -8.46
CA LEU A 301 2.08 -21.60 -8.90
C LEU A 301 2.90 -22.22 -7.76
N GLN A 302 2.83 -21.66 -6.55
CA GLN A 302 3.48 -22.21 -5.36
C GLN A 302 2.95 -23.62 -5.02
N GLU A 303 1.63 -23.84 -5.11
CA GLU A 303 1.01 -25.17 -4.92
C GLU A 303 1.49 -26.21 -5.95
N LYS A 304 1.96 -25.74 -7.12
CA LYS A 304 2.57 -26.58 -8.17
C LYS A 304 4.10 -26.69 -8.06
N GLY A 305 4.68 -26.16 -6.99
CA GLY A 305 6.11 -26.30 -6.67
C GLY A 305 7.01 -25.23 -7.31
N TYR A 306 6.45 -24.17 -7.90
CA TYR A 306 7.24 -23.02 -8.36
C TYR A 306 7.63 -22.14 -7.16
N THR A 307 8.82 -21.55 -7.22
CA THR A 307 9.20 -20.45 -6.34
C THR A 307 8.80 -19.14 -7.01
N VAL A 308 8.01 -18.31 -6.33
CA VAL A 308 7.45 -17.10 -6.91
C VAL A 308 8.15 -15.88 -6.33
N THR A 309 8.73 -15.07 -7.23
CA THR A 309 9.23 -13.73 -6.92
C THR A 309 8.32 -12.71 -7.63
N ALA A 310 7.74 -11.77 -6.89
CA ALA A 310 6.77 -10.82 -7.44
C ALA A 310 7.26 -9.38 -7.34
N TYR A 311 6.89 -8.55 -8.33
CA TYR A 311 7.22 -7.12 -8.44
C TYR A 311 5.96 -6.31 -8.73
N GLY A 312 5.77 -5.17 -8.04
CA GLY A 312 4.62 -4.29 -8.24
C GLY A 312 4.80 -2.95 -7.55
N ASP A 313 3.96 -1.94 -7.86
CA ASP A 313 4.08 -0.57 -7.36
C ASP A 313 2.94 -0.14 -6.41
N GLY A 314 1.82 -0.88 -6.38
CA GLY A 314 0.61 -0.39 -5.75
C GLY A 314 -0.23 -1.43 -4.99
N LYS A 315 -1.41 -0.98 -4.52
CA LYS A 315 -2.34 -1.85 -3.78
C LYS A 315 -2.88 -2.99 -4.66
N ASN A 316 -2.94 -2.79 -5.97
CA ASN A 316 -3.36 -3.83 -6.92
C ASN A 316 -2.40 -5.04 -6.93
N ASP A 317 -1.15 -4.83 -6.54
CA ASP A 317 -0.11 -5.88 -6.50
C ASP A 317 0.14 -6.40 -5.08
N TYR A 318 -0.27 -5.62 -4.09
CA TYR A 318 0.08 -5.82 -2.68
C TYR A 318 -0.16 -7.26 -2.21
N TYR A 319 -1.31 -7.85 -2.52
CA TYR A 319 -1.62 -9.22 -2.08
C TYR A 319 -0.80 -10.28 -2.82
N MET A 320 -0.45 -10.05 -4.09
CA MET A 320 0.50 -10.88 -4.84
C MET A 320 1.90 -10.79 -4.22
N LEU A 321 2.36 -9.58 -3.89
CA LEU A 321 3.67 -9.37 -3.25
C LEU A 321 3.76 -10.05 -1.88
N LYS A 322 2.68 -10.01 -1.08
CA LYS A 322 2.61 -10.65 0.23
C LYS A 322 2.49 -12.17 0.14
N GLN A 323 1.90 -12.70 -0.93
CA GLN A 323 1.74 -14.13 -1.19
C GLN A 323 3.03 -14.76 -1.71
N ALA A 324 3.80 -14.05 -2.53
CA ALA A 324 5.02 -14.55 -3.15
C ALA A 324 6.09 -14.94 -2.12
N ASP A 325 6.98 -15.87 -2.47
CA ASP A 325 8.15 -16.24 -1.65
C ASP A 325 9.09 -15.05 -1.44
N ARG A 326 9.13 -14.14 -2.43
CA ARG A 326 9.84 -12.85 -2.38
C ARG A 326 9.01 -11.77 -3.05
N GLY A 327 8.60 -10.78 -2.28
CA GLY A 327 7.85 -9.61 -2.79
C GLY A 327 8.73 -8.38 -2.86
N TYR A 328 8.81 -7.76 -4.04
CA TYR A 328 9.53 -6.53 -4.31
C TYR A 328 8.55 -5.40 -4.62
N LEU A 329 8.44 -4.43 -3.73
CA LEU A 329 7.63 -3.24 -3.93
C LEU A 329 8.47 -2.15 -4.58
N TYR A 330 8.16 -1.80 -5.84
CA TYR A 330 8.79 -0.70 -6.53
C TYR A 330 8.18 0.63 -6.10
N ILE A 331 9.01 1.53 -5.62
CA ILE A 331 8.56 2.84 -5.13
C ILE A 331 8.75 3.92 -6.19
N GLY A 332 9.69 3.73 -7.11
CA GLY A 332 9.93 4.66 -8.21
C GLY A 332 10.17 6.10 -7.76
N LYS A 333 9.47 7.04 -8.42
CA LYS A 333 9.53 8.48 -8.08
C LYS A 333 8.68 8.85 -6.87
N TYR A 334 7.66 8.05 -6.54
CA TYR A 334 6.77 8.28 -5.40
C TYR A 334 6.15 6.98 -4.92
N PHE A 335 5.94 6.95 -3.62
CA PHE A 335 5.20 5.89 -2.97
C PHE A 335 3.71 5.95 -3.34
N SER A 336 3.12 4.81 -3.70
CA SER A 336 1.70 4.74 -4.05
C SER A 336 0.80 5.10 -2.86
N ARG A 337 -0.05 6.10 -3.04
CA ARG A 337 -1.00 6.54 -2.00
C ARG A 337 -1.94 5.42 -1.54
N SER A 338 -2.20 4.46 -2.41
CA SER A 338 -3.06 3.31 -2.12
C SER A 338 -2.51 2.38 -1.04
N LEU A 339 -1.20 2.46 -0.75
CA LEU A 339 -0.50 1.60 0.23
C LEU A 339 -0.31 2.25 1.62
N ARG A 340 -0.78 3.48 1.84
CA ARG A 340 -0.53 4.23 3.09
C ARG A 340 -0.86 3.47 4.37
N ASP A 341 -1.96 2.73 4.35
CA ASP A 341 -2.47 1.99 5.51
C ASP A 341 -2.14 0.49 5.43
N SER A 342 -1.23 0.09 4.51
CA SER A 342 -0.86 -1.31 4.30
C SER A 342 0.37 -1.67 5.14
N ASP A 343 0.40 -2.88 5.68
CA ASP A 343 1.58 -3.44 6.33
C ASP A 343 2.61 -3.89 5.29
N LEU A 344 3.70 -3.16 5.15
CA LEU A 344 4.79 -3.46 4.21
C LEU A 344 5.86 -4.38 4.78
N SER A 345 5.71 -4.88 6.01
CA SER A 345 6.67 -5.81 6.61
C SER A 345 6.87 -7.04 5.71
N GLY A 346 8.09 -7.52 5.61
CA GLY A 346 8.45 -8.67 4.78
C GLY A 346 8.55 -8.38 3.27
N LEU A 347 8.25 -7.16 2.80
CA LEU A 347 8.51 -6.75 1.42
C LEU A 347 9.88 -6.11 1.29
N SER A 348 10.57 -6.39 0.17
CA SER A 348 11.78 -5.69 -0.23
C SER A 348 11.41 -4.44 -1.02
N LEU A 349 11.88 -3.27 -0.59
CA LEU A 349 11.61 -2.02 -1.28
C LEU A 349 12.66 -1.79 -2.37
N VAL A 350 12.21 -1.51 -3.60
CA VAL A 350 13.06 -1.19 -4.75
C VAL A 350 12.82 0.27 -5.13
N TYR A 351 13.88 1.04 -5.22
CA TYR A 351 13.85 2.41 -5.69
C TYR A 351 15.06 2.65 -6.59
N ASP A 352 14.87 3.40 -7.65
CA ASP A 352 15.89 3.68 -8.66
C ASP A 352 16.52 5.06 -8.52
N ARG A 353 15.93 5.89 -7.68
CA ARG A 353 16.36 7.28 -7.52
C ARG A 353 16.53 7.68 -6.06
N SER A 354 17.65 8.30 -5.82
CA SER A 354 17.96 9.11 -4.65
C SER A 354 17.76 10.60 -5.04
N PRO A 355 17.18 11.45 -4.18
CA PRO A 355 16.79 11.20 -2.79
C PRO A 355 15.35 10.68 -2.63
N TYR A 356 15.12 9.93 -1.56
CA TYR A 356 13.78 9.65 -1.05
C TYR A 356 13.25 10.88 -0.29
N ILE A 357 12.10 11.42 -0.72
CA ILE A 357 11.53 12.64 -0.14
C ILE A 357 10.24 12.31 0.60
N LEU A 358 10.25 12.41 1.95
CA LEU A 358 9.11 12.04 2.78
C LEU A 358 7.88 12.94 2.52
N ALA A 359 8.07 14.24 2.28
CA ALA A 359 6.97 15.17 2.02
C ALA A 359 6.16 14.83 0.75
N ASP A 360 6.76 14.10 -0.20
CA ASP A 360 6.07 13.71 -1.42
C ASP A 360 5.05 12.58 -1.18
N ILE A 361 5.19 11.86 -0.06
CA ILE A 361 4.39 10.66 0.25
C ILE A 361 3.56 10.77 1.53
N ASP A 362 3.95 11.61 2.49
CA ASP A 362 3.24 11.79 3.75
C ASP A 362 2.77 13.24 3.92
N GLY A 363 1.50 13.50 3.64
CA GLY A 363 0.89 14.83 3.85
C GLY A 363 0.68 15.19 5.34
N GLY A 364 0.74 14.21 6.25
CA GLY A 364 0.51 14.42 7.69
C GLY A 364 1.63 15.19 8.41
N ILE A 365 2.77 15.41 7.72
CA ILE A 365 3.93 16.15 8.27
C ILE A 365 3.98 17.63 7.86
N ALA A 366 2.97 18.13 7.16
CA ALA A 366 2.97 19.50 6.58
C ALA A 366 3.15 20.59 7.64
N ASP A 367 2.51 20.45 8.82
CA ASP A 367 2.60 21.43 9.91
C ASP A 367 4.00 21.48 10.51
N ASP A 368 4.65 20.33 10.73
CA ASP A 368 6.02 20.29 11.22
C ASP A 368 7.02 20.82 10.20
N ILE A 369 6.80 20.57 8.90
CA ILE A 369 7.58 21.20 7.83
C ILE A 369 7.42 22.72 7.87
N ALA A 370 6.20 23.23 8.05
CA ALA A 370 5.94 24.68 8.14
C ALA A 370 6.70 25.32 9.31
N ILE A 371 6.74 24.66 10.48
CA ILE A 371 7.53 25.09 11.65
C ILE A 371 9.02 25.13 11.31
N CYS A 372 9.54 24.12 10.59
CA CYS A 372 10.97 24.01 10.27
C CYS A 372 11.45 24.98 9.18
N LYS A 373 10.56 25.58 8.38
CA LYS A 373 10.97 26.56 7.35
C LYS A 373 11.76 27.71 7.95
N SER A 374 12.83 28.13 7.27
CA SER A 374 13.73 29.21 7.75
C SER A 374 13.05 30.56 7.97
N ASN A 375 11.90 30.80 7.34
CA ASN A 375 11.09 32.01 7.43
C ASN A 375 9.84 31.86 8.33
N SER A 376 9.75 30.79 9.13
CA SER A 376 8.59 30.55 10.00
C SER A 376 8.51 31.50 11.20
N GLY A 377 9.64 32.11 11.60
CA GLY A 377 9.74 32.89 12.83
C GLY A 377 9.71 32.05 14.11
N ILE A 378 9.71 30.71 14.00
CA ILE A 378 9.64 29.79 15.15
C ILE A 378 11.04 29.33 15.53
N ASN A 379 11.39 29.45 16.82
CA ASN A 379 12.71 29.14 17.37
C ASN A 379 12.61 28.26 18.64
N GLY A 380 13.76 27.83 19.15
CA GLY A 380 13.88 27.12 20.43
C GLY A 380 13.09 25.79 20.50
N ALA A 381 12.49 25.54 21.64
CA ALA A 381 11.88 24.24 21.97
C ALA A 381 10.80 23.78 20.97
N LYS A 382 9.99 24.69 20.44
CA LYS A 382 8.95 24.34 19.47
C LYS A 382 9.55 23.87 18.13
N LEU A 383 10.62 24.54 17.68
CA LEU A 383 11.37 24.15 16.49
C LEU A 383 12.08 22.81 16.71
N ALA A 384 12.73 22.63 17.86
CA ALA A 384 13.42 21.40 18.23
C ALA A 384 12.46 20.19 18.24
N ALA A 385 11.28 20.36 18.85
CA ALA A 385 10.26 19.32 18.88
C ALA A 385 9.77 18.91 17.48
N ALA A 386 9.59 19.86 16.55
CA ALA A 386 9.24 19.56 15.17
C ALA A 386 10.35 18.78 14.43
N HIS A 387 11.62 19.16 14.67
CA HIS A 387 12.79 18.42 14.12
C HIS A 387 12.82 16.99 14.62
N ILE A 388 12.61 16.75 15.92
CA ILE A 388 12.54 15.40 16.50
C ILE A 388 11.42 14.57 15.87
N ARG A 389 10.20 15.11 15.74
CA ARG A 389 9.09 14.38 15.15
C ARG A 389 9.34 14.01 13.69
N LEU A 390 9.82 14.96 12.88
CA LEU A 390 10.16 14.72 11.47
C LEU A 390 11.29 13.69 11.35
N GLY A 391 12.36 13.84 12.15
CA GLY A 391 13.46 12.89 12.16
C GLY A 391 13.01 11.47 12.54
N ARG A 392 12.16 11.34 13.57
CA ARG A 392 11.61 10.04 13.98
C ARG A 392 10.79 9.40 12.87
N LYS A 393 9.90 10.15 12.24
CA LYS A 393 9.08 9.67 11.15
C LYS A 393 9.93 9.18 9.97
N LEU A 394 10.96 9.95 9.59
CA LEU A 394 11.88 9.55 8.52
C LEU A 394 12.68 8.31 8.90
N GLY A 395 13.15 8.23 10.15
CA GLY A 395 13.88 7.05 10.66
C GLY A 395 13.02 5.78 10.65
N GLU A 396 11.75 5.88 11.02
CA GLU A 396 10.79 4.76 10.94
C GLU A 396 10.63 4.25 9.50
N VAL A 397 10.52 5.17 8.54
CA VAL A 397 10.43 4.83 7.10
C VAL A 397 11.72 4.19 6.60
N MET A 398 12.87 4.71 6.99
CA MET A 398 14.19 4.19 6.58
C MET A 398 14.40 2.71 6.93
N ARG A 399 13.75 2.18 7.96
CA ARG A 399 13.82 0.75 8.31
C ARG A 399 13.31 -0.16 7.19
N GLY A 400 12.38 0.30 6.38
CA GLY A 400 11.90 -0.43 5.21
C GLY A 400 12.92 -0.52 4.08
N PHE A 401 13.84 0.46 4.00
CA PHE A 401 14.89 0.52 2.96
C PHE A 401 16.23 -0.07 3.41
N ILE A 402 16.48 -0.07 4.71
CA ILE A 402 17.75 -0.47 5.31
C ILE A 402 17.45 -1.52 6.38
N PRO A 403 17.41 -2.81 6.01
CA PRO A 403 16.97 -3.87 6.93
C PRO A 403 17.97 -4.14 8.07
N ASN A 404 19.22 -3.73 7.91
CA ASN A 404 20.23 -3.92 8.94
C ASN A 404 20.26 -2.74 9.90
N ILE A 405 19.75 -2.94 11.11
CA ILE A 405 19.74 -1.94 12.18
C ILE A 405 21.08 -1.78 12.93
N ASN A 406 22.08 -2.63 12.67
CA ASN A 406 23.42 -2.46 13.23
C ASN A 406 24.20 -1.40 12.45
N ALA A 407 23.69 -0.17 12.48
CA ALA A 407 24.26 0.98 11.79
C ALA A 407 24.83 2.00 12.80
N ALA A 408 25.83 2.75 12.38
CA ALA A 408 26.30 3.93 13.08
C ALA A 408 25.48 5.15 12.64
N VAL A 409 24.68 5.73 13.52
CA VAL A 409 23.95 6.98 13.26
C VAL A 409 24.82 8.15 13.70
N ILE A 410 25.42 8.85 12.74
CA ILE A 410 26.40 9.91 12.96
C ILE A 410 25.73 11.26 12.72
N VAL A 411 25.50 12.00 13.79
CA VAL A 411 24.80 13.28 13.77
C VAL A 411 25.80 14.43 13.74
N LEU A 412 25.74 15.24 12.68
CA LEU A 412 26.61 16.40 12.51
C LEU A 412 26.14 17.57 13.39
N GLU A 413 26.98 17.95 14.35
CA GLU A 413 26.69 19.05 15.27
C GLU A 413 26.97 20.42 14.60
N ARG A 414 26.23 21.48 14.95
CA ARG A 414 25.16 21.67 15.95
C ARG A 414 23.77 21.49 15.29
N GLY A 415 23.67 21.82 14.00
CA GLY A 415 22.39 21.91 13.30
C GLY A 415 21.62 20.58 13.22
N GLY A 416 22.35 19.47 13.11
CA GLY A 416 21.77 18.13 13.01
C GLY A 416 21.19 17.56 14.31
N ARG A 417 21.49 18.14 15.49
CA ARG A 417 21.24 17.54 16.80
C ARG A 417 19.82 16.99 16.98
N PHE A 418 18.82 17.85 17.02
CA PHE A 418 17.44 17.45 17.32
C PHE A 418 16.81 16.59 16.23
N PHE A 419 17.14 16.87 14.98
CA PHE A 419 16.69 16.03 13.87
C PHE A 419 17.33 14.63 13.94
N GLY A 420 18.62 14.58 14.27
CA GLY A 420 19.37 13.35 14.47
C GLY A 420 18.88 12.49 15.64
N ASP A 421 18.51 13.12 16.77
CA ASP A 421 17.89 12.44 17.90
C ASP A 421 16.56 11.76 17.46
N GLY A 422 15.79 12.45 16.62
CA GLY A 422 14.58 11.90 16.01
C GLY A 422 14.89 10.71 15.09
N VAL A 423 15.84 10.87 14.15
CA VAL A 423 16.24 9.79 13.23
C VAL A 423 16.71 8.57 14.00
N TYR A 424 17.59 8.75 15.00
CA TYR A 424 18.04 7.67 15.86
C TYR A 424 16.88 6.95 16.57
N THR A 425 15.96 7.71 17.14
CA THR A 425 14.80 7.14 17.84
C THR A 425 13.89 6.35 16.87
N GLY A 426 13.72 6.83 15.65
CA GLY A 426 12.91 6.18 14.62
C GLY A 426 13.61 5.00 13.95
N PHE A 427 14.91 5.10 13.66
CA PHE A 427 15.68 4.10 12.91
C PHE A 427 16.34 3.06 13.82
N GLY A 428 16.96 3.46 14.93
CA GLY A 428 17.78 2.61 15.80
C GLY A 428 19.27 2.68 15.45
N GLY A 429 20.04 1.69 15.88
CA GLY A 429 21.49 1.62 15.67
C GLY A 429 22.31 2.16 16.84
N THR A 430 23.58 2.55 16.61
CA THR A 430 24.48 3.17 17.59
C THR A 430 24.62 4.66 17.30
N PHE A 431 24.34 5.51 18.28
CA PHE A 431 24.35 6.96 18.13
C PHE A 431 25.77 7.54 18.34
N TYR A 432 26.21 8.38 17.40
CA TYR A 432 27.42 9.16 17.47
C TYR A 432 27.10 10.64 17.23
N SER A 433 27.49 11.52 18.17
CA SER A 433 27.49 12.97 17.97
C SER A 433 28.86 13.38 17.46
N TYR A 434 28.93 14.16 16.39
CA TYR A 434 30.19 14.55 15.77
C TYR A 434 30.21 16.03 15.36
N ASN A 435 31.16 16.76 15.87
CA ASN A 435 31.44 18.14 15.47
C ASN A 435 32.60 18.18 14.47
N PRO A 436 32.39 18.42 13.18
CA PRO A 436 33.43 18.40 12.15
C PRO A 436 34.60 19.36 12.40
N LYS A 437 34.39 20.37 13.28
CA LYS A 437 35.41 21.41 13.57
C LYS A 437 36.23 21.16 14.83
N ALA A 438 35.79 20.26 15.69
CA ALA A 438 36.36 20.08 17.01
C ALA A 438 36.72 18.63 17.37
N ASP A 439 35.99 17.66 16.77
CA ASP A 439 36.12 16.27 17.16
C ASP A 439 36.98 15.46 16.19
N GLU A 440 37.70 14.48 16.72
CA GLU A 440 38.25 13.40 15.91
C GLU A 440 37.15 12.44 15.54
N LEU A 441 37.27 11.80 14.34
CA LEU A 441 36.29 10.82 13.88
C LEU A 441 36.24 9.64 14.85
N PRO A 442 35.07 9.31 15.43
CA PRO A 442 34.97 8.17 16.33
C PRO A 442 35.32 6.86 15.60
N ASP A 443 35.71 5.86 16.38
CA ASP A 443 36.00 4.54 15.86
C ASP A 443 34.67 3.81 15.56
N ILE A 444 34.31 3.73 14.27
CA ILE A 444 33.05 3.13 13.78
C ILE A 444 33.31 1.67 13.45
N GLN A 445 32.72 0.77 14.24
CA GLN A 445 32.85 -0.67 14.06
C GLN A 445 31.76 -1.26 13.14
N GLN A 446 30.74 -0.46 12.80
CA GLN A 446 29.62 -0.86 11.95
C GLN A 446 29.99 -0.83 10.47
N GLY A 447 29.49 -1.79 9.69
CA GLY A 447 29.63 -1.81 8.23
C GLY A 447 28.67 -0.87 7.49
N PHE A 448 27.76 -0.20 8.22
CA PHE A 448 26.80 0.74 7.67
C PHE A 448 26.78 2.04 8.52
N ALA A 449 26.82 3.19 7.86
CA ALA A 449 26.72 4.50 8.51
C ALA A 449 25.54 5.32 7.96
N VAL A 450 24.83 5.97 8.87
CA VAL A 450 23.77 6.95 8.57
C VAL A 450 24.28 8.32 8.98
N ILE A 451 24.64 9.17 8.01
CA ILE A 451 25.12 10.53 8.26
C ILE A 451 23.92 11.47 8.29
N VAL A 452 23.71 12.17 9.40
CA VAL A 452 22.54 13.02 9.62
C VAL A 452 22.96 14.48 9.78
N ASP A 453 22.38 15.34 8.92
CA ASP A 453 22.43 16.81 9.10
C ASP A 453 21.02 17.39 8.87
N SER A 454 20.66 18.42 9.61
CA SER A 454 19.33 19.04 9.45
C SER A 454 19.18 19.79 8.12
N VAL A 455 20.26 20.43 7.65
CA VAL A 455 20.25 21.26 6.43
C VAL A 455 21.47 20.97 5.57
N ILE A 456 21.25 20.36 4.43
CA ILE A 456 22.31 20.13 3.44
C ILE A 456 22.21 21.19 2.34
N ASN A 457 23.12 22.18 2.39
CA ASN A 457 23.18 23.27 1.38
C ASN A 457 24.13 22.88 0.23
N THR A 458 25.43 22.85 0.48
CA THR A 458 26.42 22.50 -0.54
C THR A 458 26.85 21.02 -0.48
N GLY A 459 26.44 20.30 0.55
CA GLY A 459 26.87 18.92 0.80
C GLY A 459 28.29 18.75 1.33
N LYS A 460 29.09 19.81 1.40
CA LYS A 460 30.52 19.72 1.73
C LYS A 460 30.77 18.99 3.04
N SER A 461 30.12 19.37 4.15
CA SER A 461 30.35 18.75 5.46
C SER A 461 29.98 17.27 5.49
N VAL A 462 28.96 16.89 4.74
CA VAL A 462 28.50 15.50 4.62
C VAL A 462 29.49 14.70 3.78
N LEU A 463 29.93 15.22 2.63
CA LEU A 463 30.90 14.56 1.76
C LEU A 463 32.29 14.45 2.42
N ASP A 464 32.75 15.47 3.15
CA ASP A 464 33.97 15.40 3.95
C ASP A 464 33.89 14.27 5.02
N MET A 465 32.70 14.03 5.59
CA MET A 465 32.48 12.91 6.50
C MET A 465 32.49 11.57 5.78
N VAL A 466 31.85 11.48 4.61
CA VAL A 466 31.87 10.28 3.75
C VAL A 466 33.31 9.88 3.43
N ASP A 467 34.14 10.83 3.01
CA ASP A 467 35.53 10.59 2.66
C ASP A 467 36.33 10.08 3.85
N LYS A 468 36.15 10.68 5.03
CA LYS A 468 36.80 10.23 6.27
C LYS A 468 36.43 8.82 6.69
N LEU A 469 35.13 8.48 6.56
CA LEU A 469 34.64 7.12 6.86
C LEU A 469 35.23 6.10 5.88
N LYS A 470 35.20 6.39 4.58
CA LYS A 470 35.74 5.50 3.55
C LYS A 470 37.26 5.35 3.59
N GLN A 471 37.98 6.36 4.07
CA GLN A 471 39.41 6.24 4.32
C GLN A 471 39.73 5.24 5.44
N LYS A 472 38.87 5.16 6.47
CA LYS A 472 39.02 4.19 7.57
C LYS A 472 38.46 2.80 7.22
N ASN A 473 37.34 2.76 6.53
CA ASN A 473 36.68 1.53 6.10
C ASN A 473 36.14 1.71 4.66
N PRO A 474 36.89 1.26 3.63
CA PRO A 474 36.51 1.41 2.22
C PRO A 474 35.16 0.75 1.86
N ASP A 475 34.80 -0.32 2.55
CA ASP A 475 33.60 -1.13 2.28
C ASP A 475 32.37 -0.64 3.06
N ILE A 476 32.48 0.44 3.85
CA ILE A 476 31.36 0.95 4.62
C ILE A 476 30.24 1.44 3.69
N GLU A 477 29.04 0.92 3.88
CA GLU A 477 27.84 1.44 3.22
C GLU A 477 27.36 2.72 3.91
N ILE A 478 26.88 3.69 3.12
CA ILE A 478 26.52 5.01 3.64
C ILE A 478 25.11 5.40 3.18
N ALA A 479 24.31 5.86 4.13
CA ALA A 479 23.10 6.63 3.88
C ALA A 479 23.27 8.07 4.39
N ILE A 480 22.70 9.03 3.66
CA ILE A 480 22.72 10.47 3.99
C ILE A 480 21.29 10.90 4.31
N VAL A 481 21.09 11.61 5.41
CA VAL A 481 19.76 11.93 5.93
C VAL A 481 19.66 13.40 6.31
N SER A 482 18.59 14.10 5.85
CA SER A 482 18.38 15.50 6.19
C SER A 482 16.91 15.91 6.33
N ASN A 483 16.68 17.00 7.08
CA ASN A 483 15.36 17.65 7.09
C ASN A 483 15.14 18.44 5.79
N VAL A 484 16.16 19.11 5.28
CA VAL A 484 16.10 19.77 3.98
C VAL A 484 17.41 19.62 3.22
N ILE A 485 17.31 19.23 1.95
CA ILE A 485 18.45 19.16 1.03
C ILE A 485 18.23 20.10 -0.16
N GLN A 486 19.27 20.82 -0.55
CA GLN A 486 19.25 21.65 -1.76
C GLN A 486 19.26 20.78 -3.02
N LYS A 487 18.54 21.19 -4.06
CA LYS A 487 18.52 20.44 -5.34
C LYS A 487 19.91 20.22 -5.92
N ASP A 488 20.73 21.25 -5.91
CA ASP A 488 22.11 21.17 -6.44
C ASP A 488 23.02 20.25 -5.62
N ALA A 489 22.72 20.04 -4.33
CA ALA A 489 23.47 19.11 -3.49
C ALA A 489 23.09 17.65 -3.73
N VAL A 490 21.89 17.39 -4.22
CA VAL A 490 21.43 16.03 -4.55
C VAL A 490 22.33 15.37 -5.59
N ASP A 491 22.68 16.11 -6.65
CA ASP A 491 23.50 15.58 -7.75
C ASP A 491 24.93 15.20 -7.29
N LEU A 492 25.45 15.85 -6.25
CA LEU A 492 26.75 15.54 -5.66
C LEU A 492 26.73 14.27 -4.79
N MET A 493 25.56 13.78 -4.45
CA MET A 493 25.36 12.61 -3.59
C MET A 493 24.89 11.37 -4.38
N GLN A 494 25.01 11.39 -5.70
CA GLN A 494 24.76 10.23 -6.55
C GLN A 494 25.67 9.07 -6.13
N GLY A 495 25.10 7.87 -6.00
CA GLY A 495 25.79 6.68 -5.50
C GLY A 495 25.62 6.43 -4.01
N TYR A 496 24.98 7.35 -3.27
CA TYR A 496 24.58 7.12 -1.87
C TYR A 496 23.05 7.03 -1.73
N LYS A 497 22.59 6.32 -0.69
CA LYS A 497 21.18 6.33 -0.31
C LYS A 497 20.87 7.66 0.38
N VAL A 498 20.11 8.54 -0.23
CA VAL A 498 19.76 9.86 0.33
C VAL A 498 18.30 9.89 0.75
N PHE A 499 18.04 10.25 2.00
CA PHE A 499 16.70 10.42 2.56
C PHE A 499 16.55 11.85 3.05
N ALA A 500 15.44 12.51 2.68
CA ALA A 500 15.17 13.86 3.17
C ALA A 500 13.68 14.07 3.45
N ILE A 501 13.37 14.97 4.37
CA ILE A 501 11.98 15.39 4.57
C ILE A 501 11.51 16.14 3.33
N ARG A 502 12.31 17.08 2.81
CA ARG A 502 11.99 17.87 1.61
C ARG A 502 13.22 18.33 0.85
N THR A 503 13.04 18.64 -0.42
CA THR A 503 14.01 19.38 -1.22
C THR A 503 13.74 20.89 -1.17
N SER A 504 14.75 21.69 -1.46
CA SER A 504 14.62 23.14 -1.63
C SER A 504 15.38 23.62 -2.87
N ALA A 505 14.75 24.50 -3.64
CA ALA A 505 15.40 25.20 -4.75
C ALA A 505 16.12 26.49 -4.29
N ASN A 506 15.93 26.91 -3.01
CA ASN A 506 16.59 28.11 -2.48
C ASN A 506 17.98 27.76 -2.00
N SER A 507 19.00 28.42 -2.51
CA SER A 507 20.37 28.27 -2.03
C SER A 507 20.52 28.76 -0.58
N PHE A 508 21.39 28.12 0.19
CA PHE A 508 21.76 28.50 1.57
C PHE A 508 20.57 28.72 2.52
N VAL A 509 19.67 27.73 2.59
CA VAL A 509 18.57 27.76 3.57
C VAL A 509 19.11 27.51 4.99
N GLY A 510 18.63 28.31 5.96
CA GLY A 510 18.97 28.13 7.38
C GLY A 510 20.47 28.13 7.68
N SER A 511 21.23 28.99 7.03
CA SER A 511 22.70 29.11 7.14
C SER A 511 23.10 30.56 7.41
N ARG A 512 24.19 30.77 8.16
CA ARG A 512 24.78 32.08 8.35
C ARG A 512 25.21 32.74 7.03
N GLN A 513 25.53 31.96 6.00
CA GLN A 513 25.86 32.45 4.67
C GLN A 513 24.63 32.91 3.87
N ALA A 514 23.42 32.63 4.35
CA ALA A 514 22.19 32.97 3.66
C ALA A 514 22.09 34.47 3.33
N MET A 515 22.39 35.34 4.30
CA MET A 515 22.38 36.79 4.13
C MET A 515 23.38 37.28 3.07
N GLN A 516 24.56 36.64 3.00
CA GLN A 516 25.64 37.01 2.07
C GLN A 516 25.40 36.50 0.64
N LYS A 517 24.59 35.47 0.48
CA LYS A 517 24.38 34.76 -0.80
C LYS A 517 22.91 34.73 -1.25
N ASN A 518 22.12 35.69 -0.83
CA ASN A 518 20.67 35.79 -1.14
C ASN A 518 19.85 34.53 -0.78
N GLY A 519 20.30 33.79 0.24
CA GLY A 519 19.60 32.60 0.71
C GLY A 519 18.49 32.91 1.70
N LYS A 520 17.95 31.86 2.33
CA LYS A 520 16.89 31.92 3.36
C LYS A 520 17.49 31.63 4.74
N GLY A 521 17.76 32.66 5.52
CA GLY A 521 18.23 32.59 6.91
C GLY A 521 17.13 32.85 7.90
N PRO A 522 17.36 32.87 9.22
CA PRO A 522 18.64 32.72 9.93
C PRO A 522 19.16 31.28 10.02
N ASP A 523 20.34 31.14 10.66
CA ASP A 523 21.01 29.84 10.86
C ASP A 523 20.11 28.86 11.65
N THR A 524 19.99 27.64 11.18
CA THR A 524 19.13 26.63 11.81
C THR A 524 19.61 26.26 13.22
N ALA A 525 20.92 26.13 13.45
CA ALA A 525 21.43 25.84 14.77
C ALA A 525 21.15 27.00 15.74
N ASP A 526 21.36 28.23 15.30
CA ASP A 526 21.09 29.41 16.15
C ASP A 526 19.60 29.48 16.51
N ARG A 527 18.69 29.16 15.58
CA ARG A 527 17.25 29.05 15.83
C ARG A 527 16.92 27.92 16.81
N LEU A 528 17.50 26.73 16.65
CA LEU A 528 17.23 25.55 17.49
C LEU A 528 17.64 25.78 18.94
N PHE A 529 18.76 26.43 19.15
CA PHE A 529 19.31 26.74 20.49
C PHE A 529 18.91 28.11 21.02
N ASN A 530 18.04 28.82 20.29
CA ASN A 530 17.51 30.15 20.65
C ASN A 530 18.63 31.20 20.86
N TYR A 531 19.65 31.17 20.00
CA TYR A 531 20.75 32.14 19.98
C TYR A 531 20.50 33.29 18.98
N ILE A 532 19.25 33.54 18.64
CA ILE A 532 18.85 34.62 17.75
C ILE A 532 18.47 35.82 18.62
N ASP A 533 19.16 36.92 18.41
CA ASP A 533 18.87 38.23 19.01
C ASP A 533 17.64 38.89 18.34
#